data_4105a2ccca09330d0d3c84b5585f8ed1
#
_entry.id   4105a2ccca09330d0d3c84b5585f8ed1
#
_cell.length_a   1.000
_cell.length_b   1.000
_cell.length_c   1.000
_cell.angle_alpha   90.00
_cell.angle_beta   90.00
_cell.angle_gamma   90.00
#
_symmetry.space_group_name_H-M   'P 1'
#
loop_
_entity.id
_entity.type
_entity.pdbx_description
1 polymer ?
#
loop_
_entity_poly.entity_id
_entity_poly.type
_entity_poly.pdbx_seq_one_letter_code
_entity_poly.pdbx_strand_id
1 'polypeptide(L)'
;MRLVLLFDIDGTLTDTMGVDTRCFLQAFVDVCGFSDVDSDWSVYKNTTDTGIFQEVFESRRGRAPTASETVEFRDHLVSLFRSAALQSPFAPIRGAPELLARLKELSEYAVGLATGSWSDAARVKMASAGFCYDEYPEASADDAPDRETIVQIAATRTAGDTCNQWNRPIYVGDGVWDVRMSQLLGIRFVGIGAGAQREKLFAAGASYVLPDFADLDEFLFVLAKLESQ
;
A
#
# COMPACT_ATOMS: atom_id res chain seq x y z
N MET A 1 -24.77 1.10 8.24
CA MET A 1 -23.89 0.93 7.06
C MET A 1 -22.46 0.97 7.58
N ARG A 2 -21.59 0.06 7.16
CA ARG A 2 -20.21 0.05 7.66
C ARG A 2 -19.38 1.09 6.93
N LEU A 3 -18.50 1.81 7.64
CA LEU A 3 -17.48 2.66 7.04
C LEU A 3 -16.35 1.79 6.50
N VAL A 4 -16.02 1.96 5.23
CA VAL A 4 -14.91 1.24 4.60
C VAL A 4 -13.59 1.94 4.95
N LEU A 5 -12.68 1.18 5.57
CA LEU A 5 -11.30 1.58 5.85
C LEU A 5 -10.37 0.77 4.96
N LEU A 6 -9.58 1.44 4.14
CA LEU A 6 -8.58 0.82 3.28
C LEU A 6 -7.18 1.17 3.76
N PHE A 7 -6.36 0.17 3.97
CA PHE A 7 -4.97 0.35 4.39
C PHE A 7 -4.01 0.01 3.27
N ASP A 8 -3.01 0.86 3.07
CA ASP A 8 -1.78 0.47 2.39
C ASP A 8 -0.97 -0.48 3.30
N ILE A 9 0.06 -1.09 2.75
CA ILE A 9 0.88 -2.10 3.46
C ILE A 9 2.26 -1.55 3.81
N ASP A 10 3.04 -1.19 2.79
CA ASP A 10 4.44 -0.79 2.94
C ASP A 10 4.53 0.61 3.57
N GLY A 11 5.20 0.74 4.72
CA GLY A 11 5.27 2.01 5.47
C GLY A 11 4.00 2.34 6.27
N THR A 12 2.92 1.59 6.08
CA THR A 12 1.63 1.80 6.75
C THR A 12 1.32 0.71 7.77
N LEU A 13 1.19 -0.54 7.36
CA LEU A 13 1.00 -1.68 8.28
C LEU A 13 2.31 -2.36 8.61
N THR A 14 3.28 -2.35 7.70
CA THR A 14 4.58 -3.00 7.83
C THR A 14 5.72 -2.01 7.61
N ASP A 15 6.78 -2.14 8.36
CA ASP A 15 8.02 -1.35 8.19
C ASP A 15 8.90 -1.96 7.10
N THR A 16 8.40 -1.92 5.86
CA THR A 16 9.00 -2.60 4.72
C THR A 16 9.51 -1.66 3.62
N MET A 17 9.29 -0.36 3.68
CA MET A 17 9.72 0.59 2.63
C MET A 17 11.20 0.45 2.24
N GLY A 18 12.08 0.32 3.23
CA GLY A 18 13.52 0.21 2.97
C GLY A 18 13.91 -1.12 2.32
N VAL A 19 13.31 -2.23 2.72
CA VAL A 19 13.58 -3.55 2.12
C VAL A 19 12.89 -3.66 0.76
N ASP A 20 11.71 -3.08 0.62
CA ASP A 20 10.98 -3.02 -0.64
C ASP A 20 11.82 -2.35 -1.74
N THR A 21 12.28 -1.14 -1.48
CA THR A 21 13.16 -0.41 -2.40
C THR A 21 14.41 -1.23 -2.79
N ARG A 22 15.10 -1.83 -1.81
CA ARG A 22 16.30 -2.63 -2.10
C ARG A 22 15.99 -3.85 -2.95
N CYS A 23 14.95 -4.61 -2.63
CA CYS A 23 14.56 -5.81 -3.38
C CYS A 23 14.12 -5.46 -4.80
N PHE A 24 13.34 -4.39 -4.96
CA PHE A 24 12.84 -3.96 -6.27
C PHE A 24 13.98 -3.51 -7.20
N LEU A 25 14.92 -2.70 -6.70
CA LEU A 25 16.10 -2.30 -7.45
C LEU A 25 17.00 -3.51 -7.78
N GLN A 26 17.17 -4.45 -6.84
CA GLN A 26 17.96 -5.66 -7.07
C GLN A 26 17.32 -6.54 -8.15
N ALA A 27 15.98 -6.67 -8.15
CA ALA A 27 15.28 -7.41 -9.19
C ALA A 27 15.50 -6.80 -10.58
N PHE A 28 15.53 -5.48 -10.72
CA PHE A 28 15.88 -4.83 -11.98
C PHE A 28 17.31 -5.16 -12.44
N VAL A 29 18.26 -5.19 -11.52
CA VAL A 29 19.64 -5.58 -11.84
C VAL A 29 19.70 -7.04 -12.28
N ASP A 30 19.13 -7.94 -11.50
CA ASP A 30 19.29 -9.39 -11.69
C ASP A 30 18.55 -9.90 -12.93
N VAL A 31 17.34 -9.42 -13.16
CA VAL A 31 16.47 -9.92 -14.25
C VAL A 31 16.63 -9.11 -15.54
N CYS A 32 16.72 -7.77 -15.40
CA CYS A 32 16.73 -6.89 -16.56
C CYS A 32 18.11 -6.35 -16.93
N GLY A 33 19.07 -6.40 -16.01
CA GLY A 33 20.39 -5.77 -16.16
C GLY A 33 20.36 -4.23 -16.02
N PHE A 34 19.31 -3.67 -15.37
CA PHE A 34 19.16 -2.23 -15.20
C PHE A 34 19.67 -1.80 -13.83
N SER A 35 20.81 -1.11 -13.76
CA SER A 35 21.46 -0.68 -12.51
C SER A 35 21.22 0.79 -12.13
N ASP A 36 20.53 1.55 -12.98
CA ASP A 36 20.34 3.00 -12.86
C ASP A 36 18.85 3.37 -12.76
N VAL A 37 18.05 2.52 -12.09
CA VAL A 37 16.64 2.78 -11.81
C VAL A 37 16.53 3.78 -10.67
N ASP A 38 15.70 4.82 -10.83
CA ASP A 38 15.50 5.82 -9.80
C ASP A 38 14.71 5.21 -8.63
N SER A 39 15.18 5.43 -7.42
CA SER A 39 14.54 4.99 -6.18
C SER A 39 13.55 6.00 -5.60
N ASP A 40 13.41 7.17 -6.19
CA ASP A 40 12.32 8.10 -5.89
C ASP A 40 11.07 7.67 -6.63
N TRP A 41 10.24 6.87 -5.97
CA TRP A 41 9.02 6.33 -6.59
C TRP A 41 8.03 7.42 -7.04
N SER A 42 8.14 8.65 -6.51
CA SER A 42 7.26 9.77 -6.86
C SER A 42 7.49 10.33 -8.27
N VAL A 43 8.61 9.97 -8.92
CA VAL A 43 8.91 10.40 -10.30
C VAL A 43 8.17 9.58 -11.36
N TYR A 44 7.71 8.38 -11.01
CA TYR A 44 6.98 7.49 -11.92
C TYR A 44 5.52 7.90 -12.02
N LYS A 45 4.93 7.65 -13.18
CA LYS A 45 3.52 7.96 -13.43
C LYS A 45 2.60 7.19 -12.49
N ASN A 46 2.86 5.88 -12.34
CA ASN A 46 2.10 4.98 -11.47
C ASN A 46 3.02 4.37 -10.42
N THR A 47 2.80 4.67 -9.15
CA THR A 47 3.58 4.17 -8.01
C THR A 47 3.08 2.81 -7.54
N THR A 48 3.10 1.83 -8.44
CA THR A 48 2.77 0.42 -8.19
C THR A 48 3.84 -0.46 -8.81
N ASP A 49 4.00 -1.68 -8.33
CA ASP A 49 4.98 -2.63 -8.88
C ASP A 49 4.79 -2.82 -10.39
N THR A 50 3.54 -3.04 -10.83
CA THR A 50 3.21 -3.16 -12.25
C THR A 50 3.52 -1.88 -13.02
N GLY A 51 3.11 -0.72 -12.50
CA GLY A 51 3.29 0.57 -13.19
C GLY A 51 4.76 0.94 -13.34
N ILE A 52 5.53 0.85 -12.24
CA ILE A 52 6.97 1.15 -12.25
C ILE A 52 7.73 0.18 -13.15
N PHE A 53 7.44 -1.13 -13.02
CA PHE A 53 8.10 -2.14 -13.85
C PHE A 53 7.85 -1.88 -15.35
N GLN A 54 6.62 -1.63 -15.76
CA GLN A 54 6.27 -1.33 -17.15
C GLN A 54 6.98 -0.07 -17.64
N GLU A 55 6.91 1.03 -16.89
CA GLU A 55 7.50 2.32 -17.29
C GLU A 55 9.02 2.21 -17.45
N VAL A 56 9.72 1.60 -16.48
CA VAL A 56 11.17 1.40 -16.55
C VAL A 56 11.52 0.47 -17.73
N PHE A 57 10.82 -0.64 -17.87
CA PHE A 57 11.10 -1.60 -18.94
C PHE A 57 10.90 -0.98 -20.33
N GLU A 58 9.79 -0.27 -20.55
CA GLU A 58 9.49 0.42 -21.81
C GLU A 58 10.52 1.50 -22.12
N SER A 59 10.94 2.29 -21.14
CA SER A 59 11.95 3.32 -21.32
C SER A 59 13.32 2.75 -21.75
N ARG A 60 13.66 1.52 -21.31
CA ARG A 60 14.96 0.90 -21.59
C ARG A 60 14.95 -0.03 -22.81
N ARG A 61 13.84 -0.68 -23.10
CA ARG A 61 13.71 -1.67 -24.19
C ARG A 61 12.97 -1.13 -25.40
N GLY A 62 12.30 0.03 -25.31
CA GLY A 62 11.50 0.60 -26.38
C GLY A 62 10.21 -0.16 -26.68
N ARG A 63 9.79 -1.07 -25.79
CA ARG A 63 8.56 -1.87 -25.89
C ARG A 63 8.05 -2.26 -24.51
N ALA A 64 6.78 -2.58 -24.41
CA ALA A 64 6.21 -3.16 -23.20
C ALA A 64 6.84 -4.53 -22.86
N PRO A 65 6.93 -4.89 -21.56
CA PRO A 65 7.31 -6.23 -21.15
C PRO A 65 6.28 -7.27 -21.65
N THR A 66 6.75 -8.45 -21.99
CA THR A 66 5.87 -9.59 -22.24
C THR A 66 5.35 -10.16 -20.93
N ALA A 67 4.28 -10.97 -21.00
CA ALA A 67 3.76 -11.66 -19.82
C ALA A 67 4.84 -12.54 -19.13
N SER A 68 5.70 -13.21 -19.92
CA SER A 68 6.79 -14.04 -19.37
C SER A 68 7.84 -13.20 -18.64
N GLU A 69 8.23 -12.04 -19.19
CA GLU A 69 9.18 -11.12 -18.54
C GLU A 69 8.61 -10.54 -17.25
N THR A 70 7.33 -10.25 -17.23
CA THR A 70 6.64 -9.78 -16.01
C THR A 70 6.61 -10.88 -14.93
N VAL A 71 6.28 -12.11 -15.31
CA VAL A 71 6.27 -13.25 -14.37
C VAL A 71 7.67 -13.50 -13.81
N GLU A 72 8.70 -13.53 -14.67
CA GLU A 72 10.09 -13.74 -14.25
C GLU A 72 10.55 -12.67 -13.25
N PHE A 73 10.28 -11.40 -13.54
CA PHE A 73 10.63 -10.30 -12.65
C PHE A 73 9.91 -10.41 -11.28
N ARG A 74 8.59 -10.66 -11.32
CA ARG A 74 7.76 -10.82 -10.13
C ARG A 74 8.22 -11.99 -9.26
N ASP A 75 8.45 -13.17 -9.86
CA ASP A 75 8.88 -14.36 -9.13
C ASP A 75 10.24 -14.14 -8.47
N HIS A 76 11.15 -13.46 -9.17
CA HIS A 76 12.46 -13.11 -8.62
C HIS A 76 12.32 -12.11 -7.46
N LEU A 77 11.52 -11.06 -7.61
CA LEU A 77 11.25 -10.08 -6.55
C LEU A 77 10.68 -10.76 -5.29
N VAL A 78 9.69 -11.65 -5.45
CA VAL A 78 9.13 -12.43 -4.34
C VAL A 78 10.19 -13.30 -3.67
N SER A 79 11.11 -13.88 -4.44
CA SER A 79 12.22 -14.67 -3.88
C SER A 79 13.18 -13.81 -3.04
N LEU A 80 13.44 -12.57 -3.45
CA LEU A 80 14.25 -11.62 -2.69
C LEU A 80 13.57 -11.25 -1.38
N PHE A 81 12.26 -10.97 -1.38
CA PHE A 81 11.52 -10.71 -0.13
C PHE A 81 11.54 -11.90 0.81
N ARG A 82 11.32 -13.12 0.32
CA ARG A 82 11.42 -14.34 1.14
C ARG A 82 12.81 -14.49 1.77
N SER A 83 13.85 -14.26 0.99
CA SER A 83 15.25 -14.32 1.47
C SER A 83 15.52 -13.26 2.53
N ALA A 84 15.04 -12.03 2.32
CA ALA A 84 15.19 -10.94 3.29
C ALA A 84 14.44 -11.23 4.60
N ALA A 85 13.20 -11.74 4.52
CA ALA A 85 12.36 -12.09 5.67
C ALA A 85 12.97 -13.22 6.51
N LEU A 86 13.64 -14.20 5.88
CA LEU A 86 14.38 -15.27 6.59
C LEU A 86 15.62 -14.75 7.32
N GLN A 87 16.28 -13.74 6.79
CA GLN A 87 17.44 -13.12 7.43
C GLN A 87 17.04 -12.20 8.59
N SER A 88 15.98 -11.43 8.41
CA SER A 88 15.45 -10.50 9.41
C SER A 88 13.94 -10.36 9.19
N PRO A 89 13.11 -10.96 10.06
CA PRO A 89 11.66 -10.78 9.97
C PRO A 89 11.29 -9.29 9.93
N PHE A 90 10.30 -8.96 9.10
CA PHE A 90 9.83 -7.59 8.99
C PHE A 90 9.00 -7.21 10.23
N ALA A 91 9.12 -5.97 10.66
CA ALA A 91 8.35 -5.47 11.78
C ALA A 91 7.00 -4.92 11.32
N PRO A 92 5.93 -5.06 12.11
CA PRO A 92 4.74 -4.24 11.91
C PRO A 92 5.02 -2.78 12.29
N ILE A 93 4.30 -1.84 11.69
CA ILE A 93 4.23 -0.48 12.23
C ILE A 93 3.61 -0.56 13.64
N ARG A 94 4.18 0.21 14.55
CA ARG A 94 3.81 0.18 15.97
C ARG A 94 2.31 0.38 16.16
N GLY A 95 1.65 -0.54 16.86
CA GLY A 95 0.22 -0.52 17.16
C GLY A 95 -0.67 -1.03 16.02
N ALA A 96 -0.13 -1.33 14.83
CA ALA A 96 -0.93 -1.82 13.71
C ALA A 96 -1.63 -3.17 13.99
N PRO A 97 -0.98 -4.18 14.63
CA PRO A 97 -1.66 -5.43 14.99
C PRO A 97 -2.86 -5.20 15.94
N GLU A 98 -2.66 -4.37 16.97
CA GLU A 98 -3.68 -4.05 17.97
C GLU A 98 -4.84 -3.27 17.33
N LEU A 99 -4.53 -2.32 16.45
CA LEU A 99 -5.53 -1.56 15.70
C LEU A 99 -6.38 -2.49 14.85
N LEU A 100 -5.77 -3.33 14.01
CA LEU A 100 -6.52 -4.24 13.13
C LEU A 100 -7.37 -5.24 13.92
N ALA A 101 -6.86 -5.75 15.06
CA ALA A 101 -7.63 -6.59 15.97
C ALA A 101 -8.84 -5.82 16.52
N ARG A 102 -8.63 -4.58 16.96
CA ARG A 102 -9.71 -3.73 17.49
C ARG A 102 -10.77 -3.41 16.44
N LEU A 103 -10.37 -3.06 15.23
CA LEU A 103 -11.29 -2.74 14.14
C LEU A 103 -12.18 -3.93 13.74
N LYS A 104 -11.68 -5.17 13.85
CA LYS A 104 -12.48 -6.39 13.62
C LYS A 104 -13.62 -6.56 14.64
N GLU A 105 -13.44 -6.07 15.87
CA GLU A 105 -14.47 -6.12 16.91
C GLU A 105 -15.55 -5.05 16.72
N LEU A 106 -15.24 -3.98 16.00
CA LEU A 106 -16.13 -2.84 15.79
C LEU A 106 -16.99 -3.07 14.53
N SER A 107 -18.29 -3.28 14.75
CA SER A 107 -19.22 -3.63 13.66
C SER A 107 -19.48 -2.48 12.67
N GLU A 108 -19.14 -1.26 13.05
CA GLU A 108 -19.26 -0.06 12.22
C GLU A 108 -18.20 0.06 11.12
N TYR A 109 -17.09 -0.68 11.21
CA TYR A 109 -16.01 -0.65 10.23
C TYR A 109 -15.95 -1.91 9.37
N ALA A 110 -15.55 -1.74 8.11
CA ALA A 110 -15.14 -2.80 7.20
C ALA A 110 -13.71 -2.51 6.74
N VAL A 111 -12.79 -3.41 7.03
CA VAL A 111 -11.35 -3.24 6.76
C VAL A 111 -10.95 -3.99 5.51
N GLY A 112 -10.24 -3.34 4.61
CA GLY A 112 -9.63 -3.92 3.42
C GLY A 112 -8.22 -3.40 3.18
N LEU A 113 -7.51 -4.03 2.25
CA LEU A 113 -6.15 -3.68 1.85
C LEU A 113 -6.16 -3.14 0.41
N ALA A 114 -5.38 -2.09 0.15
CA ALA A 114 -5.17 -1.58 -1.18
C ALA A 114 -3.69 -1.20 -1.34
N THR A 115 -2.93 -2.04 -2.01
CA THR A 115 -1.46 -1.94 -2.09
C THR A 115 -0.96 -1.75 -3.51
N GLY A 116 0.10 -0.96 -3.66
CA GLY A 116 0.86 -0.87 -4.91
C GLY A 116 1.77 -2.06 -5.18
N SER A 117 1.96 -2.97 -4.22
CA SER A 117 2.73 -4.20 -4.43
C SER A 117 1.93 -5.27 -5.13
N TRP A 118 2.59 -6.22 -5.82
CA TRP A 118 1.96 -7.46 -6.25
C TRP A 118 1.53 -8.29 -5.03
N SER A 119 0.38 -8.98 -5.15
CA SER A 119 -0.24 -9.71 -4.03
C SER A 119 0.68 -10.75 -3.38
N ASP A 120 1.52 -11.46 -4.16
CA ASP A 120 2.46 -12.43 -3.62
C ASP A 120 3.58 -11.77 -2.80
N ALA A 121 4.05 -10.59 -3.23
CA ALA A 121 5.01 -9.77 -2.49
C ALA A 121 4.39 -9.23 -1.20
N ALA A 122 3.19 -8.66 -1.29
CA ALA A 122 2.42 -8.16 -0.15
C ALA A 122 2.17 -9.27 0.90
N ARG A 123 1.80 -10.47 0.44
CA ARG A 123 1.60 -11.64 1.31
C ARG A 123 2.86 -12.02 2.08
N VAL A 124 4.04 -12.01 1.45
CA VAL A 124 5.31 -12.29 2.14
C VAL A 124 5.61 -11.21 3.19
N LYS A 125 5.41 -9.94 2.84
CA LYS A 125 5.66 -8.82 3.76
C LYS A 125 4.74 -8.87 4.98
N MET A 126 3.44 -9.02 4.76
CA MET A 126 2.42 -9.12 5.81
C MET A 126 2.67 -10.33 6.72
N ALA A 127 2.90 -11.52 6.13
CA ALA A 127 3.16 -12.73 6.90
C ALA A 127 4.41 -12.62 7.77
N SER A 128 5.48 -12.03 7.24
CA SER A 128 6.72 -11.79 8.00
C SER A 128 6.52 -10.81 9.17
N ALA A 129 5.62 -9.84 9.02
CA ALA A 129 5.25 -8.87 10.06
C ALA A 129 4.16 -9.39 11.01
N GLY A 130 3.73 -10.65 10.88
CA GLY A 130 2.78 -11.28 11.79
C GLY A 130 1.30 -11.08 11.43
N PHE A 131 1.00 -10.61 10.20
CA PHE A 131 -0.37 -10.47 9.71
C PHE A 131 -0.77 -11.62 8.79
N CYS A 132 -2.07 -11.92 8.73
CA CYS A 132 -2.65 -12.82 7.74
C CYS A 132 -3.30 -11.97 6.63
N TYR A 133 -2.62 -11.89 5.48
CA TYR A 133 -3.07 -11.12 4.31
C TYR A 133 -4.47 -11.56 3.83
N ASP A 134 -4.67 -12.88 3.75
CA ASP A 134 -5.90 -13.49 3.21
C ASP A 134 -7.14 -13.31 4.12
N GLU A 135 -7.00 -12.70 5.30
CA GLU A 135 -8.13 -12.36 6.17
C GLU A 135 -8.86 -11.08 5.73
N TYR A 136 -8.31 -10.32 4.77
CA TYR A 136 -8.86 -9.05 4.34
C TYR A 136 -9.27 -9.09 2.87
N PRO A 137 -10.42 -8.49 2.50
CA PRO A 137 -10.65 -8.10 1.12
C PRO A 137 -9.51 -7.20 0.66
N GLU A 138 -8.99 -7.44 -0.55
CA GLU A 138 -7.81 -6.73 -1.02
C GLU A 138 -7.90 -6.37 -2.51
N ALA A 139 -7.09 -5.40 -2.93
CA ALA A 139 -6.68 -5.18 -4.30
C ALA A 139 -5.22 -4.73 -4.35
N SER A 140 -4.54 -5.07 -5.43
CA SER A 140 -3.09 -4.97 -5.55
C SER A 140 -2.67 -4.56 -6.96
N ALA A 141 -1.36 -4.46 -7.19
CA ALA A 141 -0.80 -4.24 -8.52
C ALA A 141 -1.10 -5.36 -9.54
N ASP A 142 -1.68 -6.48 -9.10
CA ASP A 142 -2.20 -7.52 -9.98
C ASP A 142 -3.53 -7.11 -10.64
N ASP A 143 -4.31 -6.28 -9.97
CA ASP A 143 -5.63 -5.85 -10.44
C ASP A 143 -5.56 -4.68 -11.42
N ALA A 144 -4.62 -3.73 -11.18
CA ALA A 144 -4.45 -2.56 -12.03
C ALA A 144 -3.05 -1.96 -11.90
N PRO A 145 -2.56 -1.24 -12.92
CA PRO A 145 -1.27 -0.56 -12.85
C PRO A 145 -1.33 0.77 -12.08
N ASP A 146 -2.49 1.35 -11.84
CA ASP A 146 -2.68 2.63 -11.16
C ASP A 146 -3.37 2.48 -9.81
N ARG A 147 -2.98 3.31 -8.85
CA ARG A 147 -3.49 3.25 -7.46
C ARG A 147 -4.97 3.59 -7.37
N GLU A 148 -5.46 4.49 -8.21
CA GLU A 148 -6.85 4.91 -8.21
C GLU A 148 -7.78 3.73 -8.49
N THR A 149 -7.46 2.94 -9.50
CA THR A 149 -8.22 1.73 -9.85
C THR A 149 -8.10 0.67 -8.77
N ILE A 150 -6.89 0.45 -8.20
CA ILE A 150 -6.67 -0.50 -7.09
C ILE A 150 -7.57 -0.13 -5.90
N VAL A 151 -7.58 1.14 -5.49
CA VAL A 151 -8.38 1.60 -4.34
C VAL A 151 -9.88 1.44 -4.60
N GLN A 152 -10.35 1.70 -5.83
CA GLN A 152 -11.77 1.51 -6.20
C GLN A 152 -12.17 0.03 -6.14
N ILE A 153 -11.30 -0.87 -6.61
CA ILE A 153 -11.53 -2.32 -6.54
C ILE A 153 -11.53 -2.79 -5.08
N ALA A 154 -10.54 -2.37 -4.29
CA ALA A 154 -10.45 -2.69 -2.86
C ALA A 154 -11.69 -2.22 -2.09
N ALA A 155 -12.15 -0.99 -2.34
CA ALA A 155 -13.35 -0.44 -1.72
C ALA A 155 -14.60 -1.29 -2.06
N THR A 156 -14.74 -1.68 -3.32
CA THR A 156 -15.86 -2.51 -3.77
C THR A 156 -15.83 -3.89 -3.11
N ARG A 157 -14.66 -4.55 -3.10
CA ARG A 157 -14.48 -5.86 -2.44
C ARG A 157 -14.75 -5.79 -0.93
N THR A 158 -14.29 -4.72 -0.27
CA THR A 158 -14.45 -4.51 1.17
C THR A 158 -15.90 -4.20 1.56
N ALA A 159 -16.62 -3.43 0.75
CA ALA A 159 -18.02 -3.12 0.98
C ALA A 159 -18.96 -4.31 0.78
N GLY A 160 -18.57 -5.30 -0.05
CA GLY A 160 -19.38 -6.47 -0.39
C GLY A 160 -20.70 -6.11 -1.06
N ASP A 161 -21.70 -7.02 -0.98
CA ASP A 161 -23.01 -6.88 -1.64
C ASP A 161 -23.88 -5.72 -1.10
N THR A 162 -23.43 -5.03 -0.05
CA THR A 162 -24.19 -3.91 0.56
C THR A 162 -24.01 -2.59 -0.18
N CYS A 163 -23.23 -2.57 -1.25
CA CYS A 163 -22.80 -1.36 -1.93
C CYS A 163 -23.74 -0.94 -3.07
N ASN A 164 -24.92 -0.36 -2.74
CA ASN A 164 -25.68 0.43 -3.71
C ASN A 164 -25.30 1.92 -3.73
N GLN A 165 -24.37 2.35 -2.88
CA GLN A 165 -23.83 3.71 -2.87
C GLN A 165 -22.34 3.64 -2.52
N TRP A 166 -21.50 4.23 -3.36
CA TRP A 166 -20.10 4.53 -3.10
C TRP A 166 -19.99 5.33 -1.79
N ASN A 167 -19.87 4.61 -0.67
CA ASN A 167 -19.50 5.22 0.58
C ASN A 167 -18.02 5.53 0.48
N ARG A 168 -17.70 6.82 0.37
CA ARG A 168 -16.33 7.30 0.26
C ARG A 168 -15.48 6.66 1.37
N PRO A 169 -14.57 5.73 1.03
CA PRO A 169 -13.75 5.09 2.03
C PRO A 169 -12.84 6.11 2.71
N ILE A 170 -12.31 5.75 3.87
CA ILE A 170 -11.12 6.41 4.40
C ILE A 170 -9.93 5.56 3.99
N TYR A 171 -8.96 6.18 3.34
CA TYR A 171 -7.71 5.55 2.98
C TYR A 171 -6.62 5.91 3.99
N VAL A 172 -5.86 4.91 4.43
CA VAL A 172 -4.75 5.06 5.38
C VAL A 172 -3.46 4.66 4.66
N GLY A 173 -2.49 5.58 4.58
CA GLY A 173 -1.26 5.37 3.82
C GLY A 173 -0.12 6.26 4.28
N ASP A 174 1.10 5.99 3.83
CA ASP A 174 2.30 6.73 4.20
C ASP A 174 2.89 7.56 3.04
N GLY A 175 2.46 7.33 1.80
CA GLY A 175 3.02 7.94 0.61
C GLY A 175 2.40 9.29 0.23
N VAL A 176 3.19 10.19 -0.36
CA VAL A 176 2.67 11.40 -0.99
C VAL A 176 1.77 11.09 -2.19
N TRP A 177 1.99 9.94 -2.83
CA TRP A 177 1.12 9.40 -3.88
C TRP A 177 -0.26 9.01 -3.34
N ASP A 178 -0.35 8.53 -2.10
CA ASP A 178 -1.62 8.20 -1.46
C ASP A 178 -2.45 9.45 -1.18
N VAL A 179 -1.80 10.54 -0.75
CA VAL A 179 -2.46 11.83 -0.59
C VAL A 179 -3.04 12.31 -1.93
N ARG A 180 -2.23 12.29 -3.00
CA ARG A 180 -2.64 12.71 -4.35
C ARG A 180 -3.77 11.86 -4.89
N MET A 181 -3.66 10.54 -4.77
CA MET A 181 -4.68 9.59 -5.19
C MET A 181 -6.00 9.84 -4.43
N SER A 182 -5.93 10.04 -3.11
CA SER A 182 -7.12 10.30 -2.28
C SER A 182 -7.80 11.62 -2.67
N GLN A 183 -7.04 12.67 -2.97
CA GLN A 183 -7.55 13.94 -3.48
C GLN A 183 -8.23 13.78 -4.84
N LEU A 184 -7.60 13.03 -5.77
CA LEU A 184 -8.14 12.77 -7.10
C LEU A 184 -9.48 12.01 -7.03
N LEU A 185 -9.57 11.01 -6.16
CA LEU A 185 -10.79 10.23 -5.94
C LEU A 185 -11.83 10.96 -5.06
N GLY A 186 -11.48 12.07 -4.41
CA GLY A 186 -12.34 12.78 -3.47
C GLY A 186 -12.69 11.94 -2.24
N ILE A 187 -11.77 11.07 -1.80
CA ILE A 187 -11.91 10.24 -0.59
C ILE A 187 -11.10 10.83 0.56
N ARG A 188 -11.46 10.43 1.78
CA ARG A 188 -10.80 10.87 3.00
C ARG A 188 -9.48 10.13 3.20
N PHE A 189 -8.50 10.80 3.81
CA PHE A 189 -7.15 10.27 3.99
C PHE A 189 -6.64 10.47 5.42
N VAL A 190 -5.96 9.45 5.94
CA VAL A 190 -5.15 9.52 7.16
C VAL A 190 -3.73 9.11 6.81
N GLY A 191 -2.79 10.01 7.02
CA GLY A 191 -1.36 9.72 6.81
C GLY A 191 -0.74 9.01 8.00
N ILE A 192 0.19 8.11 7.73
CA ILE A 192 1.05 7.47 8.74
C ILE A 192 2.49 7.89 8.46
N GLY A 193 3.14 8.48 9.47
CA GLY A 193 4.53 8.90 9.36
C GLY A 193 4.95 9.90 10.42
N ALA A 194 6.24 9.89 10.72
CA ALA A 194 6.87 10.78 11.70
C ALA A 194 7.99 11.61 11.06
N GLY A 195 8.44 12.66 11.74
CA GLY A 195 9.56 13.50 11.30
C GLY A 195 9.37 14.05 9.89
N ALA A 196 10.36 13.87 9.03
CA ALA A 196 10.35 14.37 7.66
C ALA A 196 9.22 13.78 6.80
N GLN A 197 8.81 12.53 7.05
CA GLN A 197 7.69 11.92 6.34
C GLN A 197 6.37 12.62 6.66
N ARG A 198 6.13 12.94 7.93
CA ARG A 198 4.96 13.72 8.36
C ARG A 198 4.90 15.08 7.64
N GLU A 199 6.04 15.78 7.56
CA GLU A 199 6.11 17.07 6.88
C GLU A 199 5.78 16.94 5.39
N LYS A 200 6.29 15.90 4.70
CA LYS A 200 5.97 15.64 3.29
C LYS A 200 4.48 15.38 3.07
N LEU A 201 3.84 14.61 3.95
CA LEU A 201 2.41 14.32 3.85
C LEU A 201 1.56 15.58 4.04
N PHE A 202 1.89 16.42 5.03
CA PHE A 202 1.20 17.71 5.19
C PHE A 202 1.43 18.65 4.01
N ALA A 203 2.66 18.72 3.50
CA ALA A 203 2.97 19.54 2.32
C ALA A 203 2.23 19.05 1.06
N ALA A 204 1.94 17.74 0.95
CA ALA A 204 1.11 17.18 -0.11
C ALA A 204 -0.40 17.42 0.09
N GLY A 205 -0.83 17.93 1.26
CA GLY A 205 -2.21 18.30 1.55
C GLY A 205 -2.97 17.31 2.44
N ALA A 206 -2.29 16.41 3.15
CA ALA A 206 -2.93 15.58 4.17
C ALA A 206 -3.46 16.44 5.31
N SER A 207 -4.69 16.19 5.77
CA SER A 207 -5.30 16.92 6.89
C SER A 207 -4.96 16.29 8.24
N TYR A 208 -4.74 14.98 8.26
CA TYR A 208 -4.40 14.21 9.47
C TYR A 208 -3.20 13.31 9.17
N VAL A 209 -2.19 13.38 10.04
CA VAL A 209 -1.01 12.51 9.97
C VAL A 209 -0.64 12.07 11.38
N LEU A 210 -0.70 10.77 11.62
CA LEU A 210 -0.33 10.12 12.87
C LEU A 210 1.06 9.51 12.74
N PRO A 211 1.87 9.46 13.81
CA PRO A 211 3.21 8.89 13.72
C PRO A 211 3.19 7.36 13.51
N ASP A 212 2.23 6.70 14.11
CA ASP A 212 1.98 5.26 14.12
C ASP A 212 0.57 4.99 14.67
N PHE A 213 0.25 3.75 15.05
CA PHE A 213 -1.04 3.34 15.60
C PHE A 213 -1.01 3.04 17.11
N ALA A 214 0.03 3.45 17.83
CA ALA A 214 0.16 3.14 19.25
C ALA A 214 -0.91 3.81 20.11
N ASP A 215 -1.41 4.98 19.70
CA ASP A 215 -2.55 5.65 20.31
C ASP A 215 -3.83 5.33 19.53
N LEU A 216 -4.49 4.22 19.93
CA LEU A 216 -5.74 3.78 19.31
C LEU A 216 -6.86 4.80 19.47
N ASP A 217 -6.92 5.50 20.60
CA ASP A 217 -7.97 6.49 20.88
C ASP A 217 -7.81 7.69 19.96
N GLU A 218 -6.56 8.13 19.70
CA GLU A 218 -6.27 9.20 18.75
C GLU A 218 -6.68 8.78 17.33
N PHE A 219 -6.37 7.56 16.91
CA PHE A 219 -6.76 7.06 15.59
C PHE A 219 -8.28 7.02 15.42
N LEU A 220 -9.00 6.45 16.39
CA LEU A 220 -10.47 6.39 16.38
C LEU A 220 -11.10 7.78 16.42
N PHE A 221 -10.51 8.73 17.17
CA PHE A 221 -10.95 10.11 17.17
C PHE A 221 -10.81 10.77 15.80
N VAL A 222 -9.70 10.53 15.10
CA VAL A 222 -9.49 11.04 13.73
C VAL A 222 -10.53 10.46 12.78
N LEU A 223 -10.83 9.15 12.87
CA LEU A 223 -11.90 8.54 12.06
C LEU A 223 -13.24 9.21 12.30
N ALA A 224 -13.63 9.40 13.56
CA ALA A 224 -14.91 10.06 13.90
C ALA A 224 -15.00 11.51 13.38
N LYS A 225 -13.88 12.25 13.37
CA LYS A 225 -13.80 13.58 12.77
C LYS A 225 -14.01 13.56 11.26
N LEU A 226 -13.41 12.57 10.57
CA LEU A 226 -13.56 12.41 9.14
C LEU A 226 -14.97 11.97 8.74
N GLU A 227 -15.64 11.17 9.56
CA GLU A 227 -17.04 10.77 9.33
C GLU A 227 -18.02 11.94 9.36
N SER A 228 -17.70 12.96 10.17
CA SER A 228 -18.57 14.13 10.38
C SER A 228 -18.47 15.18 9.27
N GLN A 229 -17.56 15.01 8.31
CA GLN A 229 -17.32 15.90 7.16
C GLN A 229 -17.99 15.37 5.89
#